data_e6779174d80defe3e50b2b68d5ba4cc8
#
_entry.id   e6779174d80defe3e50b2b68d5ba4cc8
#
_cell.length_a   1.000
_cell.length_b   1.000
_cell.length_c   1.000
_cell.angle_alpha   90.00
_cell.angle_beta   90.00
_cell.angle_gamma   90.00
#
_symmetry.space_group_name_H-M   'P 1'
#
loop_
_entity.id
_entity.type
_entity.pdbx_description
1 polymer ?
#
loop_
_entity_poly.entity_id
_entity_poly.type
_entity_poly.pdbx_seq_one_letter_code
_entity_poly.pdbx_strand_id
1 'polypeptide(L)'
;MDPSVATWFEDTNNPMAEVILAVRDIIMEDPDVSETIKYRAPAFEYDGIVCYFNWSARKRASLIFPSGRRIPGEHPDLEDGSNLQRMMYFASLDEVEAKADGLREVIGACIASR
;
A
#
# COMPACT_ATOMS: atom_id res chain seq x y z
N MET A 1 -11.21 9.58 -6.63
CA MET A 1 -9.75 9.58 -6.45
C MET A 1 -9.30 10.99 -6.08
N ASP A 2 -8.42 11.11 -5.10
CA ASP A 2 -7.85 12.40 -4.72
C ASP A 2 -7.15 13.03 -5.93
N PRO A 3 -7.31 14.36 -6.18
CA PRO A 3 -6.71 14.99 -7.35
C PRO A 3 -5.20 14.87 -7.44
N SER A 4 -4.48 14.94 -6.31
CA SER A 4 -3.02 14.78 -6.33
C SER A 4 -2.60 13.37 -6.70
N VAL A 5 -3.36 12.37 -6.26
CA VAL A 5 -3.12 10.97 -6.62
C VAL A 5 -3.43 10.74 -8.09
N ALA A 6 -4.53 11.30 -8.60
CA ALA A 6 -4.85 11.22 -10.03
C ALA A 6 -3.73 11.81 -10.89
N THR A 7 -3.21 12.97 -10.50
CA THR A 7 -2.08 13.61 -11.21
C THR A 7 -0.84 12.73 -11.17
N TRP A 8 -0.56 12.09 -10.02
CA TRP A 8 0.58 11.17 -9.93
C TRP A 8 0.47 10.04 -10.96
N PHE A 9 -0.72 9.42 -11.10
CA PHE A 9 -0.91 8.35 -12.08
C PHE A 9 -0.82 8.85 -13.52
N GLU A 10 -1.25 10.07 -13.79
CA GLU A 10 -1.13 10.68 -15.14
C GLU A 10 0.34 10.94 -15.50
N ASP A 11 1.15 11.37 -14.55
CA ASP A 11 2.51 11.86 -14.79
C ASP A 11 3.59 10.81 -14.56
N THR A 12 3.29 9.70 -13.88
CA THR A 12 4.31 8.71 -13.53
C THR A 12 4.81 7.94 -14.74
N ASN A 13 6.11 7.66 -14.75
CA ASN A 13 6.72 6.73 -15.72
C ASN A 13 7.08 5.39 -15.08
N ASN A 14 6.58 5.13 -13.87
CA ASN A 14 6.85 3.88 -13.18
C ASN A 14 6.17 2.73 -13.92
N PRO A 15 6.92 1.68 -14.35
CA PRO A 15 6.33 0.56 -15.07
C PRO A 15 5.33 -0.25 -14.23
N MET A 16 5.31 -0.07 -12.91
CA MET A 16 4.36 -0.72 -12.01
C MET A 16 3.09 0.08 -11.78
N ALA A 17 2.85 1.18 -12.52
CA ALA A 17 1.71 2.06 -12.27
C ALA A 17 0.36 1.32 -12.29
N GLU A 18 0.17 0.39 -13.23
CA GLU A 18 -1.06 -0.40 -13.32
C GLU A 18 -1.25 -1.32 -12.10
N VAL A 19 -0.16 -1.91 -11.65
CA VAL A 19 -0.17 -2.76 -10.44
C VAL A 19 -0.45 -1.90 -9.21
N ILE A 20 0.21 -0.74 -9.11
CA ILE A 20 0.02 0.22 -8.01
C ILE A 20 -1.46 0.67 -7.97
N LEU A 21 -2.06 0.96 -9.11
CA LEU A 21 -3.46 1.35 -9.18
C LEU A 21 -4.39 0.23 -8.66
N ALA A 22 -4.14 -1.01 -9.05
CA ALA A 22 -4.93 -2.14 -8.59
C ALA A 22 -4.83 -2.34 -7.08
N VAL A 23 -3.64 -2.20 -6.51
CA VAL A 23 -3.43 -2.27 -5.05
C VAL A 23 -4.15 -1.11 -4.36
N ARG A 24 -4.01 0.10 -4.89
CA ARG A 24 -4.70 1.29 -4.39
C ARG A 24 -6.21 1.07 -4.31
N ASP A 25 -6.79 0.48 -5.36
CA ASP A 25 -8.24 0.27 -5.41
C ASP A 25 -8.71 -0.68 -4.29
N ILE A 26 -7.91 -1.68 -3.93
CA ILE A 26 -8.21 -2.57 -2.80
C ILE A 26 -8.14 -1.80 -1.48
N ILE A 27 -7.09 -1.02 -1.28
CA ILE A 27 -6.91 -0.24 -0.03
C ILE A 27 -8.08 0.73 0.16
N MET A 28 -8.49 1.39 -0.92
CA MET A 28 -9.55 2.39 -0.88
C MET A 28 -10.96 1.80 -0.81
N GLU A 29 -11.12 0.48 -0.77
CA GLU A 29 -12.40 -0.16 -0.44
C GLU A 29 -12.82 0.17 0.99
N ASP A 30 -11.87 0.40 1.89
CA ASP A 30 -12.16 0.79 3.27
C ASP A 30 -12.54 2.28 3.31
N PRO A 31 -13.77 2.61 3.74
CA PRO A 31 -14.24 4.00 3.69
C PRO A 31 -13.55 4.93 4.69
N ASP A 32 -12.86 4.38 5.67
CA ASP A 32 -12.15 5.17 6.69
C ASP A 32 -10.77 5.61 6.23
N VAL A 33 -10.25 5.01 5.17
CA VAL A 33 -8.91 5.32 4.65
C VAL A 33 -9.00 6.50 3.68
N SER A 34 -8.10 7.45 3.83
CA SER A 34 -7.90 8.53 2.87
C SER A 34 -6.57 8.35 2.13
N GLU A 35 -6.48 8.93 0.95
CA GLU A 35 -5.26 8.88 0.14
C GLU A 35 -4.67 10.25 -0.08
N THR A 36 -3.37 10.29 -0.27
CA THR A 36 -2.60 11.51 -0.54
C THR A 36 -1.31 11.13 -1.26
N ILE A 37 -0.47 12.11 -1.52
CA ILE A 37 0.91 11.88 -1.99
C ILE A 37 1.86 12.20 -0.85
N LYS A 38 2.68 11.23 -0.48
CA LYS A 38 3.81 11.42 0.45
C LYS A 38 5.00 10.59 -0.02
N TYR A 39 6.19 11.09 0.23
CA TYR A 39 7.40 10.41 -0.21
C TYR A 39 7.37 10.10 -1.71
N ARG A 40 6.84 11.04 -2.50
CA ARG A 40 6.78 11.02 -3.97
C ARG A 40 5.91 9.91 -4.56
N ALA A 41 4.98 9.35 -3.78
CA ALA A 41 4.12 8.26 -4.23
C ALA A 41 2.77 8.27 -3.50
N PRO A 42 1.78 7.50 -3.98
CA PRO A 42 0.52 7.37 -3.26
C PRO A 42 0.73 6.81 -1.86
N ALA A 43 0.07 7.44 -0.90
CA ALA A 43 0.11 7.10 0.50
C ALA A 43 -1.31 7.05 1.07
N PHE A 44 -1.50 6.27 2.12
CA PHE A 44 -2.82 5.98 2.68
C PHE A 44 -2.79 6.27 4.17
N GLU A 45 -3.82 6.97 4.64
CA GLU A 45 -3.88 7.49 6.00
C GLU A 45 -5.17 7.08 6.70
N TYR A 46 -5.04 6.76 7.96
CA TYR A 46 -6.10 6.67 8.95
C TYR A 46 -5.45 6.92 10.31
N ASP A 47 -5.72 8.09 10.89
CA ASP A 47 -5.05 8.51 12.14
C ASP A 47 -3.52 8.37 11.99
N GLY A 48 -2.99 9.01 10.96
CA GLY A 48 -1.59 8.92 10.55
C GLY A 48 -1.39 7.97 9.37
N ILE A 49 -0.15 7.84 8.92
CA ILE A 49 0.16 7.02 7.75
C ILE A 49 0.00 5.54 8.10
N VAL A 50 -0.79 4.83 7.29
CA VAL A 50 -0.93 3.37 7.33
C VAL A 50 0.12 2.71 6.46
N CYS A 51 0.21 3.13 5.21
CA CYS A 51 1.17 2.59 4.24
C CYS A 51 1.38 3.57 3.08
N TYR A 52 2.45 3.34 2.33
CA TYR A 52 2.76 4.13 1.13
C TYR A 52 3.61 3.31 0.17
N PHE A 53 3.57 3.67 -1.12
CA PHE A 53 4.39 3.00 -2.12
C PHE A 53 5.81 3.55 -2.13
N ASN A 54 6.77 2.68 -2.44
CA ASN A 54 8.15 3.09 -2.72
C ASN A 54 8.19 3.60 -4.17
N TRP A 55 8.36 4.91 -4.35
CA TRP A 55 8.35 5.55 -5.66
C TRP A 55 9.44 5.04 -6.61
N SER A 56 10.56 4.56 -6.07
CA SER A 56 11.72 4.14 -6.85
C SER A 56 11.69 2.67 -7.23
N ALA A 57 10.77 1.89 -6.70
CA ALA A 57 10.65 0.46 -7.02
C ALA A 57 10.04 0.29 -8.41
N ARG A 58 10.77 -0.39 -9.32
CA ARG A 58 10.38 -0.52 -10.72
C ARG A 58 10.19 -1.97 -11.19
N LYS A 59 10.64 -2.95 -10.40
CA LYS A 59 10.51 -4.37 -10.76
C LYS A 59 9.28 -5.02 -10.16
N ARG A 60 8.79 -4.43 -9.07
CA ARG A 60 7.56 -4.83 -8.38
C ARG A 60 7.04 -3.64 -7.62
N ALA A 61 5.73 -3.57 -7.39
CA ALA A 61 5.17 -2.56 -6.51
C ALA A 61 5.55 -2.93 -5.08
N SER A 62 6.08 -1.97 -4.33
CA SER A 62 6.51 -2.16 -2.95
C SER A 62 5.66 -1.27 -2.06
N LEU A 63 4.77 -1.87 -1.28
CA LEU A 63 3.90 -1.19 -0.33
C LEU A 63 4.54 -1.28 1.06
N ILE A 64 4.86 -0.13 1.64
CA ILE A 64 5.59 -0.03 2.90
C ILE A 64 4.62 0.31 4.03
N PHE A 65 4.62 -0.50 5.07
CA PHE A 65 3.92 -0.25 6.32
C PHE A 65 4.94 0.19 7.37
N PRO A 66 5.03 1.52 7.68
CA PRO A 66 6.09 2.04 8.56
C PRO A 66 6.09 1.41 9.96
N SER A 67 4.90 1.06 10.46
CA SER A 67 4.73 0.39 11.76
C SER A 67 4.26 -1.04 11.59
N GLY A 68 4.70 -1.71 10.55
CA GLY A 68 4.23 -3.03 10.16
C GLY A 68 4.37 -4.10 11.24
N ARG A 69 5.45 -4.02 12.06
CA ARG A 69 5.67 -4.98 13.14
C ARG A 69 4.71 -4.81 14.30
N ARG A 70 3.98 -3.70 14.37
CA ARG A 70 2.97 -3.43 15.40
C ARG A 70 1.57 -3.86 14.97
N ILE A 71 1.39 -4.29 13.73
CA ILE A 71 0.09 -4.74 13.23
C ILE A 71 -0.27 -6.06 13.93
N PRO A 72 -1.44 -6.12 14.60
CA PRO A 72 -1.84 -7.37 15.27
C PRO A 72 -2.14 -8.49 14.27
N GLY A 73 -1.91 -9.74 14.71
CA GLY A 73 -2.20 -10.93 13.93
C GLY A 73 -1.03 -11.41 13.10
N GLU A 74 -1.25 -12.51 12.41
CA GLU A 74 -0.27 -13.09 11.49
C GLU A 74 -0.61 -12.73 10.06
N HIS A 75 0.37 -12.22 9.33
CA HIS A 75 0.20 -11.76 7.97
C HIS A 75 1.34 -12.30 7.10
N PRO A 76 1.17 -13.51 6.53
CA PRO A 76 2.27 -14.20 5.86
C PRO A 76 2.79 -13.49 4.60
N ASP A 77 1.99 -12.60 4.00
CA ASP A 77 2.43 -11.84 2.83
C ASP A 77 3.28 -10.62 3.18
N LEU A 78 3.37 -10.25 4.47
CA LEU A 78 4.23 -9.17 4.91
C LEU A 78 5.66 -9.68 5.12
N GLU A 79 6.62 -8.92 4.58
CA GLU A 79 8.05 -9.22 4.73
C GLU A 79 8.70 -8.16 5.61
N ASP A 80 9.62 -8.58 6.46
CA ASP A 80 10.29 -7.67 7.39
C ASP A 80 11.26 -6.76 6.67
N GLY A 81 11.17 -5.47 6.97
CA GLY A 81 12.15 -4.47 6.59
C GLY A 81 12.99 -4.04 7.77
N SER A 82 13.61 -2.87 7.67
CA SER A 82 14.40 -2.31 8.75
C SER A 82 13.49 -1.72 9.83
N ASN A 83 13.97 -1.76 11.08
CA ASN A 83 13.25 -1.23 12.23
C ASN A 83 11.84 -1.84 12.37
N LEU A 84 10.80 -1.01 12.42
CA LEU A 84 9.42 -1.45 12.55
C LEU A 84 8.73 -1.72 11.22
N GLN A 85 9.41 -1.47 10.09
CA GLN A 85 8.80 -1.59 8.78
C GLN A 85 8.52 -3.04 8.38
N ARG A 86 7.42 -3.21 7.66
CA ARG A 86 7.14 -4.41 6.87
C ARG A 86 6.66 -3.99 5.50
N MET A 87 6.88 -4.81 4.52
CA MET A 87 6.50 -4.54 3.13
C MET A 87 5.62 -5.66 2.59
N MET A 88 4.75 -5.28 1.65
CA MET A 88 4.04 -6.23 0.82
C MET A 88 4.37 -5.93 -0.64
N TYR A 89 4.77 -6.96 -1.38
CA TYR A 89 5.24 -6.80 -2.75
C TYR A 89 4.26 -7.41 -3.74
N PHE A 90 4.15 -6.76 -4.90
CA PHE A 90 3.27 -7.20 -5.98
C PHE A 90 4.03 -7.03 -7.31
N ALA A 91 4.36 -8.13 -7.96
CA ALA A 91 5.10 -8.08 -9.22
C ALA A 91 4.20 -7.99 -10.44
N SER A 92 2.91 -8.33 -10.31
CA SER A 92 1.96 -8.40 -11.41
C SER A 92 0.53 -8.24 -10.91
N LEU A 93 -0.41 -8.05 -11.84
CA LEU A 93 -1.84 -8.06 -11.51
C LEU A 93 -2.29 -9.40 -10.93
N ASP A 94 -1.70 -10.51 -11.39
CA ASP A 94 -2.00 -11.83 -10.83
C ASP A 94 -1.60 -11.91 -9.35
N GLU A 95 -0.47 -11.33 -8.98
CA GLU A 95 -0.06 -11.28 -7.57
C GLU A 95 -0.97 -10.38 -6.73
N VAL A 96 -1.45 -9.29 -7.30
CA VAL A 96 -2.44 -8.44 -6.61
C VAL A 96 -3.68 -9.26 -6.27
N GLU A 97 -4.18 -10.02 -7.23
CA GLU A 97 -5.36 -10.85 -7.05
C GLU A 97 -5.11 -11.95 -5.99
N ALA A 98 -3.96 -12.59 -6.06
CA ALA A 98 -3.58 -13.65 -5.11
C ALA A 98 -3.41 -13.14 -3.68
N LYS A 99 -2.97 -11.91 -3.50
CA LYS A 99 -2.72 -11.29 -2.19
C LYS A 99 -3.83 -10.35 -1.73
N ALA A 100 -4.91 -10.22 -2.52
CA ALA A 100 -5.95 -9.23 -2.24
C ALA A 100 -6.60 -9.41 -0.87
N ASP A 101 -6.97 -10.63 -0.49
CA ASP A 101 -7.59 -10.89 0.81
C ASP A 101 -6.62 -10.65 1.95
N GLY A 102 -5.35 -11.04 1.77
CA GLY A 102 -4.30 -10.75 2.75
C GLY A 102 -4.11 -9.25 2.97
N LEU A 103 -4.15 -8.47 1.88
CA LEU A 103 -4.06 -7.01 1.96
C LEU A 103 -5.26 -6.42 2.70
N ARG A 104 -6.47 -6.88 2.41
CA ARG A 104 -7.69 -6.45 3.12
C ARG A 104 -7.58 -6.71 4.63
N GLU A 105 -7.07 -7.88 5.00
CA GLU A 105 -6.87 -8.24 6.41
C GLU A 105 -5.85 -7.33 7.08
N VAL A 106 -4.73 -7.04 6.42
CA VAL A 106 -3.70 -6.13 6.96
C VAL A 106 -4.26 -4.74 7.18
N ILE A 107 -4.96 -4.18 6.19
CA ILE A 107 -5.57 -2.84 6.30
C ILE A 107 -6.60 -2.82 7.43
N GLY A 108 -7.46 -3.83 7.52
CA GLY A 108 -8.44 -3.94 8.60
C GLY A 108 -7.80 -4.00 9.97
N ALA A 109 -6.70 -4.75 10.12
CA ALA A 109 -5.96 -4.85 11.37
C ALA A 109 -5.31 -3.52 11.75
N CYS A 110 -4.77 -2.77 10.78
CA CYS A 110 -4.21 -1.45 11.01
C CYS A 110 -5.26 -0.48 11.56
N ILE A 111 -6.44 -0.46 10.95
CA ILE A 111 -7.51 0.45 11.33
C ILE A 111 -8.08 0.07 12.70
N ALA A 112 -8.31 -1.21 12.94
CA ALA A 112 -8.86 -1.69 14.20
C ALA A 112 -7.93 -1.43 15.39
N SER A 113 -6.63 -1.30 15.17
CA SER A 113 -5.64 -1.10 16.23
C SER A 113 -5.34 0.38 16.53
N ARG A 114 -5.98 1.32 15.86
CA ARG A 114 -5.73 2.77 16.01
C ARG A 114 -6.78 3.54 16.79
#